data_f4eaf0d37ac9d7541939bb8714e42b30
#
_entry.id   f4eaf0d37ac9d7541939bb8714e42b30
#
_cell.length_a   1.000
_cell.length_b   1.000
_cell.length_c   1.000
_cell.angle_alpha   90.00
_cell.angle_beta   90.00
_cell.angle_gamma   90.00
#
_symmetry.space_group_name_H-M   'P 1'
#
loop_
_entity.id
_entity.type
_entity.pdbx_description
1 polymer ?
#
loop_
_entity_poly.entity_id
_entity_poly.type
_entity_poly.pdbx_seq_one_letter_code
_entity_poly.pdbx_strand_id
1 'polypeptide(L)'
;MHVLGALLGWAAFLASPTYRRRFIANAARAGYRFAEVRAAVAQAGRTVAEIPRLWFGVAPVCALDNEAVVAEAYAAGRGVIYLSPHLGCFELSAQDAARRWGSVYGPITVLYRPARQAWLARMMETARNRPAMQAVPTTLTGVRQMIKALRRGEAVGLLPDQVPPDGQGVWAPFFGQDAYTMTLAARLARQTGAQVLIAYCERLPGGRGYVTHFERLEAPLEGDAVLAATQINRAMEGLIRQCPQQYLWGYARYKRPRGQAPLGAAVAEGAA
;
A
#
# COMPACT_ATOMS: atom_id res chain seq x y z
N MET A 1 2.08 -22.13 -9.53
CA MET A 1 1.66 -20.73 -9.52
C MET A 1 2.83 -19.75 -9.71
N HIS A 2 3.87 -19.78 -8.89
CA HIS A 2 4.96 -18.79 -8.95
C HIS A 2 5.76 -18.80 -10.26
N VAL A 3 5.97 -19.97 -10.89
CA VAL A 3 6.62 -20.05 -12.22
C VAL A 3 5.75 -19.37 -13.28
N LEU A 4 4.47 -19.71 -13.34
CA LEU A 4 3.52 -19.08 -14.27
C LEU A 4 3.43 -17.56 -14.05
N GLY A 5 3.35 -17.13 -12.79
CA GLY A 5 3.37 -15.71 -12.44
C GLY A 5 4.63 -15.01 -12.94
N ALA A 6 5.80 -15.61 -12.74
CA ALA A 6 7.05 -15.06 -13.24
C ALA A 6 7.06 -14.90 -14.77
N LEU A 7 6.59 -15.90 -15.48
CA LEU A 7 6.46 -15.85 -16.95
C LEU A 7 5.51 -14.74 -17.40
N LEU A 8 4.35 -14.61 -16.76
CA LEU A 8 3.38 -13.53 -17.04
C LEU A 8 3.98 -12.15 -16.77
N GLY A 9 4.74 -11.98 -15.67
CA GLY A 9 5.43 -10.73 -15.37
C GLY A 9 6.42 -10.34 -16.46
N TRP A 10 7.25 -11.27 -16.92
CA TRP A 10 8.18 -11.03 -18.01
C TRP A 10 7.48 -10.80 -19.35
N ALA A 11 6.43 -11.56 -19.67
CA ALA A 11 5.63 -11.33 -20.87
C ALA A 11 5.04 -9.90 -20.88
N ALA A 12 4.47 -9.44 -19.77
CA ALA A 12 3.94 -8.09 -19.64
C ALA A 12 5.04 -7.02 -19.78
N PHE A 13 6.22 -7.24 -19.21
CA PHE A 13 7.35 -6.33 -19.30
C PHE A 13 7.89 -6.20 -20.74
N LEU A 14 7.98 -7.31 -21.46
CA LEU A 14 8.45 -7.33 -22.84
C LEU A 14 7.40 -6.74 -23.80
N ALA A 15 6.12 -7.09 -23.61
CA ALA A 15 5.03 -6.68 -24.50
C ALA A 15 4.60 -5.20 -24.32
N SER A 16 4.84 -4.60 -23.12
CA SER A 16 4.40 -3.22 -22.84
C SER A 16 5.57 -2.24 -22.72
N PRO A 17 5.90 -1.48 -23.78
CA PRO A 17 6.93 -0.44 -23.69
C PRO A 17 6.65 0.63 -22.62
N THR A 18 5.37 0.96 -22.40
CA THR A 18 4.96 1.92 -21.38
C THR A 18 5.24 1.40 -19.97
N TYR A 19 4.89 0.14 -19.67
CA TYR A 19 5.18 -0.49 -18.39
C TYR A 19 6.69 -0.57 -18.16
N ARG A 20 7.46 -1.04 -19.16
CA ARG A 20 8.91 -1.15 -19.09
C ARG A 20 9.60 0.19 -18.83
N ARG A 21 9.23 1.24 -19.57
CA ARG A 21 9.77 2.60 -19.37
C ARG A 21 9.51 3.12 -17.96
N ARG A 22 8.28 2.94 -17.44
CA ARG A 22 7.91 3.34 -16.07
C ARG A 22 8.71 2.57 -15.04
N PHE A 23 8.80 1.27 -15.19
CA PHE A 23 9.58 0.41 -14.28
C PHE A 23 11.02 0.89 -14.17
N ILE A 24 11.71 1.04 -15.31
CA ILE A 24 13.11 1.46 -15.35
C ILE A 24 13.28 2.88 -14.77
N ALA A 25 12.42 3.81 -15.16
CA ALA A 25 12.49 5.19 -14.68
C ALA A 25 12.26 5.30 -13.16
N ASN A 26 11.28 4.56 -12.61
CA ASN A 26 10.99 4.58 -11.18
C ASN A 26 12.12 3.94 -10.36
N ALA A 27 12.68 2.82 -10.84
CA ALA A 27 13.83 2.20 -10.20
C ALA A 27 15.06 3.11 -10.21
N ALA A 28 15.34 3.76 -11.34
CA ALA A 28 16.45 4.71 -11.47
C ALA A 28 16.31 5.91 -10.52
N ARG A 29 15.10 6.44 -10.33
CA ARG A 29 14.84 7.52 -9.35
C ARG A 29 15.16 7.08 -7.92
N ALA A 30 14.92 5.81 -7.60
CA ALA A 30 15.26 5.25 -6.29
C ALA A 30 16.75 4.89 -6.15
N GLY A 31 17.57 5.13 -7.19
CA GLY A 31 18.99 4.85 -7.22
C GLY A 31 19.36 3.44 -7.68
N TYR A 32 18.40 2.66 -8.22
CA TYR A 32 18.67 1.28 -8.66
C TYR A 32 18.88 1.19 -10.17
N ARG A 33 19.91 0.46 -10.59
CA ARG A 33 20.02 -0.04 -11.95
C ARG A 33 19.03 -1.17 -12.18
N PHE A 34 18.57 -1.34 -13.42
CA PHE A 34 17.61 -2.41 -13.75
C PHE A 34 18.11 -3.82 -13.33
N ALA A 35 19.40 -4.09 -13.47
CA ALA A 35 19.98 -5.39 -13.09
C ALA A 35 19.77 -5.73 -11.60
N GLU A 36 19.74 -4.71 -10.72
CA GLU A 36 19.60 -4.88 -9.27
C GLU A 36 18.16 -5.20 -8.87
N VAL A 37 17.18 -4.72 -9.63
CA VAL A 37 15.76 -4.90 -9.34
C VAL A 37 14.99 -5.74 -10.39
N ARG A 38 15.68 -6.33 -11.36
CA ARG A 38 15.04 -7.11 -12.45
C ARG A 38 14.12 -8.22 -11.96
N ALA A 39 14.40 -8.77 -10.79
CA ALA A 39 13.56 -9.80 -10.17
C ALA A 39 12.14 -9.27 -9.87
N ALA A 40 11.96 -7.96 -9.66
CA ALA A 40 10.66 -7.35 -9.43
C ALA A 40 9.70 -7.51 -10.62
N VAL A 41 10.21 -7.71 -11.82
CA VAL A 41 9.39 -8.04 -13.01
C VAL A 41 8.65 -9.35 -12.79
N ALA A 42 9.37 -10.40 -12.39
CA ALA A 42 8.77 -11.70 -12.07
C ALA A 42 7.88 -11.64 -10.83
N GLN A 43 8.26 -10.88 -9.83
CA GLN A 43 7.50 -10.73 -8.59
C GLN A 43 6.16 -10.01 -8.80
N ALA A 44 6.09 -9.01 -9.67
CA ALA A 44 4.84 -8.37 -10.06
C ALA A 44 3.85 -9.37 -10.69
N GLY A 45 4.33 -10.25 -11.56
CA GLY A 45 3.51 -11.32 -12.13
C GLY A 45 3.10 -12.38 -11.10
N ARG A 46 3.96 -12.71 -10.13
CA ARG A 46 3.60 -13.62 -9.03
C ARG A 46 2.50 -13.04 -8.16
N THR A 47 2.53 -11.74 -7.86
CA THR A 47 1.46 -11.06 -7.12
C THR A 47 0.11 -11.23 -7.81
N VAL A 48 0.05 -11.10 -9.13
CA VAL A 48 -1.19 -11.34 -9.89
C VAL A 48 -1.60 -12.82 -9.85
N ALA A 49 -0.65 -13.74 -10.00
CA ALA A 49 -0.93 -15.18 -9.99
C ALA A 49 -1.39 -15.71 -8.61
N GLU A 50 -1.06 -15.02 -7.54
CA GLU A 50 -1.49 -15.36 -6.17
C GLU A 50 -2.94 -14.93 -5.86
N ILE A 51 -3.48 -13.94 -6.57
CA ILE A 51 -4.82 -13.38 -6.33
C ILE A 51 -5.91 -14.46 -6.23
N PRO A 52 -6.04 -15.43 -7.16
CA PRO A 52 -7.10 -16.44 -7.05
C PRO A 52 -7.03 -17.25 -5.76
N ARG A 53 -5.83 -17.63 -5.31
CA ARG A 53 -5.63 -18.36 -4.06
C ARG A 53 -5.96 -17.48 -2.85
N LEU A 54 -5.50 -16.23 -2.86
CA LEU A 54 -5.70 -15.29 -1.74
C LEU A 54 -7.16 -14.85 -1.62
N TRP A 55 -7.88 -14.75 -2.74
CA TRP A 55 -9.27 -14.28 -2.72
C TRP A 55 -10.28 -15.41 -2.51
N PHE A 56 -10.03 -16.63 -3.03
CA PHE A 56 -11.00 -17.71 -3.05
C PHE A 56 -10.53 -18.97 -2.29
N GLY A 57 -9.27 -19.03 -1.92
CA GLY A 57 -8.69 -20.16 -1.20
C GLY A 57 -8.37 -19.85 0.25
N VAL A 58 -7.62 -20.78 0.86
CA VAL A 58 -7.05 -20.59 2.18
C VAL A 58 -5.73 -19.84 2.06
N ALA A 59 -5.68 -18.65 2.68
CA ALA A 59 -4.49 -17.85 2.73
C ALA A 59 -3.39 -18.57 3.54
N PRO A 60 -2.13 -18.60 3.06
CA PRO A 60 -1.03 -19.17 3.82
C PRO A 60 -0.78 -18.39 5.11
N VAL A 61 -0.19 -19.04 6.09
CA VAL A 61 0.29 -18.40 7.32
C VAL A 61 1.64 -17.76 7.02
N CYS A 62 1.85 -16.51 7.46
CA CYS A 62 3.14 -15.84 7.39
C CYS A 62 3.96 -16.14 8.66
N ALA A 63 5.27 -16.19 8.56
CA ALA A 63 6.12 -15.92 9.71
C ALA A 63 6.04 -14.41 10.03
N LEU A 64 6.28 -14.04 11.27
CA LEU A 64 6.28 -12.64 11.70
C LEU A 64 7.69 -12.24 12.12
N ASP A 65 8.07 -11.04 11.74
CA ASP A 65 9.24 -10.37 12.23
C ASP A 65 8.81 -9.13 13.01
N ASN A 66 9.36 -8.99 14.22
CA ASN A 66 9.07 -7.90 15.13
C ASN A 66 7.58 -7.81 15.57
N GLU A 67 6.96 -8.95 15.89
CA GLU A 67 5.57 -9.02 16.37
C GLU A 67 5.31 -8.20 17.63
N ALA A 68 6.32 -8.00 18.48
CA ALA A 68 6.21 -7.24 19.73
C ALA A 68 5.66 -5.83 19.52
N VAL A 69 6.07 -5.13 18.45
CA VAL A 69 5.56 -3.78 18.15
C VAL A 69 4.06 -3.75 17.86
N VAL A 70 3.51 -4.86 17.35
CA VAL A 70 2.08 -4.99 17.09
C VAL A 70 1.32 -5.15 18.41
N ALA A 71 1.80 -6.04 19.30
CA ALA A 71 1.21 -6.24 20.61
C ALA A 71 1.18 -4.94 21.43
N GLU A 72 2.30 -4.21 21.43
CA GLU A 72 2.41 -2.92 22.13
C GLU A 72 1.48 -1.84 21.52
N ALA A 73 1.32 -1.82 20.19
CA ALA A 73 0.41 -0.88 19.53
C ALA A 73 -1.05 -1.13 19.90
N TYR A 74 -1.48 -2.39 19.96
CA TYR A 74 -2.82 -2.74 20.42
C TYR A 74 -3.02 -2.50 21.92
N ALA A 75 -2.01 -2.78 22.75
CA ALA A 75 -2.07 -2.53 24.20
C ALA A 75 -2.30 -1.03 24.52
N ALA A 76 -1.92 -0.11 23.63
CA ALA A 76 -2.21 1.31 23.78
C ALA A 76 -3.72 1.65 23.69
N GLY A 77 -4.58 0.75 23.23
CA GLY A 77 -6.04 0.87 23.20
C GLY A 77 -6.61 1.97 22.29
N ARG A 78 -5.77 2.59 21.43
CA ARG A 78 -6.15 3.75 20.60
C ARG A 78 -6.41 3.39 19.14
N GLY A 79 -6.46 2.09 18.81
CA GLY A 79 -6.52 1.59 17.44
C GLY A 79 -5.17 1.63 16.73
N VAL A 80 -5.07 0.89 15.63
CA VAL A 80 -3.81 0.71 14.88
C VAL A 80 -4.03 1.04 13.41
N ILE A 81 -3.14 1.86 12.83
CA ILE A 81 -3.08 2.14 11.38
C ILE A 81 -1.88 1.39 10.82
N TYR A 82 -2.12 0.41 9.97
CA TYR A 82 -1.08 -0.25 9.19
C TYR A 82 -0.89 0.46 7.86
N LEU A 83 0.34 0.92 7.60
CA LEU A 83 0.75 1.47 6.31
C LEU A 83 1.70 0.50 5.63
N SER A 84 1.43 0.17 4.38
CA SER A 84 2.27 -0.73 3.59
C SER A 84 2.41 -0.20 2.17
N PRO A 85 3.59 -0.26 1.54
CA PRO A 85 3.67 -0.04 0.10
C PRO A 85 3.14 -1.28 -0.65
N HIS A 86 2.91 -1.16 -1.96
CA HIS A 86 2.63 -2.30 -2.84
C HIS A 86 3.90 -3.14 -3.03
N LEU A 87 4.36 -3.77 -1.96
CA LEU A 87 5.60 -4.52 -1.82
C LEU A 87 5.31 -5.97 -1.42
N GLY A 88 5.95 -6.91 -2.09
CA GLY A 88 5.79 -8.33 -1.80
C GLY A 88 4.36 -8.82 -2.01
N CYS A 89 3.84 -9.55 -1.04
CA CYS A 89 2.47 -10.10 -1.05
C CYS A 89 1.52 -9.26 -0.18
N PHE A 90 1.36 -7.97 -0.52
CA PHE A 90 0.58 -7.01 0.28
C PHE A 90 -0.89 -7.42 0.50
N GLU A 91 -1.51 -8.17 -0.41
CA GLU A 91 -2.87 -8.72 -0.22
C GLU A 91 -2.93 -9.75 0.92
N LEU A 92 -1.83 -10.46 1.17
CA LEU A 92 -1.75 -11.46 2.25
C LEU A 92 -1.58 -10.80 3.62
N SER A 93 -0.87 -9.69 3.73
CA SER A 93 -0.56 -9.05 5.01
C SER A 93 -1.82 -8.68 5.80
N ALA A 94 -2.84 -8.09 5.15
CA ALA A 94 -4.11 -7.76 5.79
C ALA A 94 -4.90 -9.01 6.22
N GLN A 95 -4.89 -10.07 5.40
CA GLN A 95 -5.58 -11.33 5.72
C GLN A 95 -4.92 -12.06 6.88
N ASP A 96 -3.58 -12.06 6.94
CA ASP A 96 -2.84 -12.68 8.04
C ASP A 96 -3.02 -11.90 9.34
N ALA A 97 -2.98 -10.57 9.30
CA ALA A 97 -3.28 -9.71 10.44
C ALA A 97 -4.71 -9.93 10.97
N ALA A 98 -5.72 -10.00 10.09
CA ALA A 98 -7.09 -10.27 10.46
C ALA A 98 -7.26 -11.63 11.16
N ARG A 99 -6.60 -12.66 10.65
CA ARG A 99 -6.66 -14.01 11.22
C ARG A 99 -6.01 -14.10 12.61
N ARG A 100 -4.90 -13.40 12.83
CA ARG A 100 -4.14 -13.44 14.09
C ARG A 100 -4.77 -12.60 15.19
N TRP A 101 -5.10 -11.38 14.86
CA TRP A 101 -5.49 -10.38 15.86
C TRP A 101 -6.99 -10.02 15.80
N GLY A 102 -7.68 -10.39 14.73
CA GLY A 102 -9.05 -9.97 14.53
C GLY A 102 -10.06 -10.57 15.53
N SER A 103 -9.79 -11.74 16.10
CA SER A 103 -10.61 -12.34 17.15
C SER A 103 -10.39 -11.68 18.52
N VAL A 104 -9.24 -11.05 18.74
CA VAL A 104 -8.87 -10.43 20.03
C VAL A 104 -9.19 -8.93 20.02
N TYR A 105 -8.82 -8.23 18.97
CA TYR A 105 -8.88 -6.76 18.89
C TYR A 105 -9.93 -6.22 17.92
N GLY A 106 -10.76 -7.10 17.37
CA GLY A 106 -11.77 -6.73 16.37
C GLY A 106 -11.23 -6.73 14.92
N PRO A 107 -12.13 -6.55 13.93
CA PRO A 107 -11.80 -6.68 12.53
C PRO A 107 -10.80 -5.62 12.05
N ILE A 108 -9.96 -5.99 11.09
CA ILE A 108 -9.17 -5.01 10.35
C ILE A 108 -10.00 -4.43 9.19
N THR A 109 -10.08 -3.11 9.12
CA THR A 109 -10.76 -2.39 8.03
C THR A 109 -9.74 -1.96 6.97
N VAL A 110 -9.85 -2.48 5.74
CA VAL A 110 -8.93 -2.15 4.64
C VAL A 110 -9.61 -1.24 3.62
N LEU A 111 -8.89 -0.20 3.19
CA LEU A 111 -9.36 0.72 2.16
C LEU A 111 -9.09 0.12 0.78
N TYR A 112 -10.08 0.12 -0.10
CA TYR A 112 -9.88 -0.32 -1.48
C TYR A 112 -10.54 0.63 -2.48
N ARG A 113 -10.00 0.66 -3.69
CA ARG A 113 -10.63 1.35 -4.81
C ARG A 113 -11.46 0.36 -5.61
N PRO A 114 -12.79 0.54 -5.70
CA PRO A 114 -13.64 -0.33 -6.50
C PRO A 114 -13.20 -0.37 -7.97
N ALA A 115 -13.28 -1.54 -8.59
CA ALA A 115 -13.07 -1.67 -10.02
C ALA A 115 -14.18 -0.94 -10.80
N ARG A 116 -13.87 -0.52 -12.03
CA ARG A 116 -14.85 0.15 -12.89
C ARG A 116 -15.92 -0.81 -13.41
N GLN A 117 -15.55 -2.07 -13.66
CA GLN A 117 -16.49 -3.11 -14.06
C GLN A 117 -17.27 -3.59 -12.84
N ALA A 118 -18.60 -3.53 -12.89
CA ALA A 118 -19.46 -3.89 -11.77
C ALA A 118 -19.26 -5.33 -11.27
N TRP A 119 -19.10 -6.29 -12.18
CA TRP A 119 -18.83 -7.69 -11.82
C TRP A 119 -17.51 -7.86 -11.06
N LEU A 120 -16.45 -7.16 -11.50
CA LEU A 120 -15.15 -7.20 -10.84
C LEU A 120 -15.19 -6.49 -9.48
N ALA A 121 -15.92 -5.36 -9.38
CA ALA A 121 -16.12 -4.66 -8.12
C ALA A 121 -16.79 -5.56 -7.06
N ARG A 122 -17.86 -6.27 -7.44
CA ARG A 122 -18.54 -7.24 -6.56
C ARG A 122 -17.62 -8.40 -6.15
N MET A 123 -16.87 -8.95 -7.11
CA MET A 123 -15.92 -10.02 -6.83
C MET A 123 -14.82 -9.57 -5.85
N MET A 124 -14.27 -8.37 -6.03
CA MET A 124 -13.26 -7.80 -5.13
C MET A 124 -13.81 -7.53 -3.73
N GLU A 125 -15.04 -7.05 -3.63
CA GLU A 125 -15.72 -6.81 -2.36
C GLU A 125 -15.93 -8.13 -1.60
N THR A 126 -16.50 -9.13 -2.26
CA THR A 126 -16.71 -10.47 -1.67
C THR A 126 -15.39 -11.12 -1.24
N ALA A 127 -14.36 -11.03 -2.07
CA ALA A 127 -13.06 -11.64 -1.80
C ALA A 127 -12.31 -11.00 -0.60
N ARG A 128 -12.55 -9.72 -0.35
CA ARG A 128 -11.90 -8.95 0.74
C ARG A 128 -12.73 -8.88 2.01
N ASN A 129 -14.03 -9.13 1.94
CA ASN A 129 -14.88 -9.27 3.13
C ASN A 129 -14.76 -10.71 3.65
N ARG A 130 -13.99 -10.89 4.70
CA ARG A 130 -13.70 -12.18 5.33
C ARG A 130 -13.93 -12.09 6.84
N PRO A 131 -14.01 -13.22 7.55
CA PRO A 131 -14.00 -13.17 9.00
C PRO A 131 -12.87 -12.29 9.53
N ALA A 132 -13.22 -11.33 10.38
CA ALA A 132 -12.30 -10.34 10.96
C ALA A 132 -11.59 -9.39 9.95
N MET A 133 -12.05 -9.32 8.69
CA MET A 133 -11.56 -8.33 7.70
C MET A 133 -12.73 -7.67 6.97
N GLN A 134 -12.76 -6.35 6.96
CA GLN A 134 -13.78 -5.52 6.33
C GLN A 134 -13.16 -4.65 5.22
N ALA A 135 -13.65 -4.75 3.99
CA ALA A 135 -13.21 -3.89 2.91
C ALA A 135 -14.16 -2.68 2.78
N VAL A 136 -13.59 -1.47 2.77
CA VAL A 136 -14.36 -0.24 2.61
C VAL A 136 -13.89 0.55 1.40
N PRO A 137 -14.82 1.14 0.60
CA PRO A 137 -14.44 1.89 -0.58
C PRO A 137 -13.82 3.25 -0.21
N THR A 138 -13.07 3.83 -1.16
CA THR A 138 -12.48 5.19 -1.06
C THR A 138 -13.54 6.29 -1.16
N THR A 139 -14.56 6.25 -0.30
CA THR A 139 -15.66 7.23 -0.20
C THR A 139 -15.70 7.84 1.21
N LEU A 140 -16.44 8.92 1.38
CA LEU A 140 -16.67 9.53 2.71
C LEU A 140 -17.26 8.51 3.71
N THR A 141 -18.15 7.63 3.25
CA THR A 141 -18.72 6.56 4.09
C THR A 141 -17.65 5.58 4.54
N GLY A 142 -16.76 5.13 3.62
CA GLY A 142 -15.65 4.25 3.97
C GLY A 142 -14.67 4.89 4.96
N VAL A 143 -14.35 6.18 4.77
CA VAL A 143 -13.51 6.93 5.73
C VAL A 143 -14.17 7.02 7.11
N ARG A 144 -15.48 7.28 7.17
CA ARG A 144 -16.22 7.28 8.45
C ARG A 144 -16.20 5.92 9.14
N GLN A 145 -16.27 4.81 8.38
CA GLN A 145 -16.15 3.46 8.92
C GLN A 145 -14.76 3.22 9.52
N MET A 146 -13.68 3.67 8.84
CA MET A 146 -12.32 3.58 9.36
C MET A 146 -12.15 4.37 10.68
N ILE A 147 -12.69 5.58 10.76
CA ILE A 147 -12.66 6.38 12.00
C ILE A 147 -13.39 5.65 13.13
N LYS A 148 -14.57 5.07 12.85
CA LYS A 148 -15.33 4.30 13.85
C LYS A 148 -14.54 3.06 14.31
N ALA A 149 -13.89 2.33 13.39
CA ALA A 149 -13.04 1.19 13.70
C ALA A 149 -11.89 1.58 14.65
N LEU A 150 -11.14 2.61 14.31
CA LEU A 150 -10.04 3.10 15.14
C LEU A 150 -10.51 3.54 16.54
N ARG A 151 -11.65 4.21 16.64
CA ARG A 151 -12.23 4.63 17.94
C ARG A 151 -12.68 3.46 18.81
N ARG A 152 -12.92 2.27 18.24
CA ARG A 152 -13.18 1.03 18.97
C ARG A 152 -11.90 0.26 19.37
N GLY A 153 -10.71 0.81 19.05
CA GLY A 153 -9.44 0.13 19.28
C GLY A 153 -9.05 -0.87 18.19
N GLU A 154 -9.84 -0.95 17.09
CA GLU A 154 -9.61 -1.86 15.97
C GLU A 154 -8.52 -1.34 15.03
N ALA A 155 -8.16 -2.14 14.03
CA ALA A 155 -7.14 -1.75 13.05
C ALA A 155 -7.72 -1.29 11.71
N VAL A 156 -6.95 -0.44 11.01
CA VAL A 156 -7.18 -0.10 9.61
C VAL A 156 -5.91 -0.30 8.79
N GLY A 157 -6.07 -0.70 7.52
CA GLY A 157 -4.96 -0.91 6.57
C GLY A 157 -5.05 0.04 5.38
N LEU A 158 -3.93 0.66 5.03
CA LEU A 158 -3.79 1.62 3.92
C LEU A 158 -2.51 1.35 3.12
N LEU A 159 -2.59 1.54 1.80
CA LEU A 159 -1.46 1.51 0.88
C LEU A 159 -1.23 2.93 0.33
N PRO A 160 -0.33 3.74 0.94
CA PRO A 160 -0.23 5.17 0.63
C PRO A 160 0.60 5.51 -0.60
N ASP A 161 1.25 4.54 -1.22
CA ASP A 161 2.20 4.70 -2.32
C ASP A 161 1.57 4.83 -3.72
N GLN A 162 0.25 4.91 -3.82
CA GLN A 162 -0.46 5.19 -5.07
C GLN A 162 -1.11 6.57 -5.07
N VAL A 163 -1.25 7.14 -6.28
CA VAL A 163 -1.81 8.48 -6.48
C VAL A 163 -3.29 8.51 -6.13
N PRO A 164 -3.71 9.28 -5.11
CA PRO A 164 -5.11 9.43 -4.75
C PRO A 164 -5.88 10.26 -5.81
N PRO A 165 -7.22 10.32 -5.74
CA PRO A 165 -8.00 11.27 -6.50
C PRO A 165 -7.60 12.72 -6.22
N ASP A 166 -7.92 13.61 -7.14
CA ASP A 166 -7.68 15.05 -6.94
C ASP A 166 -8.38 15.58 -5.68
N GLY A 167 -7.74 16.53 -4.99
CA GLY A 167 -8.21 17.08 -3.71
C GLY A 167 -8.00 16.15 -2.50
N GLN A 168 -7.49 14.90 -2.68
CA GLN A 168 -7.28 13.95 -1.58
C GLN A 168 -5.82 13.72 -1.23
N GLY A 169 -4.93 14.54 -1.74
CA GLY A 169 -3.49 14.44 -1.53
C GLY A 169 -2.79 15.79 -1.59
N VAL A 170 -1.50 15.73 -1.37
CA VAL A 170 -0.55 16.85 -1.52
C VAL A 170 0.67 16.38 -2.29
N TRP A 171 1.38 17.31 -2.91
CA TRP A 171 2.67 17.03 -3.51
C TRP A 171 3.72 16.93 -2.41
N ALA A 172 4.41 15.81 -2.36
CA ALA A 172 5.46 15.53 -1.38
C ALA A 172 6.56 14.66 -2.01
N PRO A 173 7.82 14.80 -1.59
CA PRO A 173 8.93 14.02 -2.14
C PRO A 173 8.72 12.51 -1.96
N PHE A 174 9.03 11.75 -3.02
CA PHE A 174 9.13 10.30 -3.02
C PHE A 174 10.31 9.90 -3.90
N PHE A 175 11.34 9.30 -3.31
CA PHE A 175 12.66 9.09 -3.94
C PHE A 175 13.19 10.38 -4.62
N GLY A 176 13.14 11.49 -3.88
CA GLY A 176 13.69 12.77 -4.31
C GLY A 176 12.89 13.52 -5.38
N GLN A 177 11.73 13.01 -5.81
CA GLN A 177 10.86 13.67 -6.78
C GLN A 177 9.45 13.84 -6.23
N ASP A 178 8.82 14.98 -6.50
CA ASP A 178 7.44 15.24 -6.07
C ASP A 178 6.46 14.21 -6.63
N ALA A 179 5.69 13.63 -5.73
CA ALA A 179 4.63 12.68 -6.03
C ALA A 179 3.36 13.04 -5.26
N TYR A 180 2.23 13.04 -5.94
CA TYR A 180 0.96 13.33 -5.28
C TYR A 180 0.61 12.21 -4.31
N THR A 181 0.60 12.51 -3.01
CA THR A 181 0.54 11.57 -1.90
C THR A 181 -0.71 11.79 -1.06
N MET A 182 -1.41 10.70 -0.70
CA MET A 182 -2.63 10.78 0.09
C MET A 182 -2.39 11.35 1.49
N THR A 183 -3.34 12.17 1.96
CA THR A 183 -3.31 12.75 3.31
C THR A 183 -4.15 11.97 4.31
N LEU A 184 -4.88 10.94 3.87
CA LEU A 184 -5.85 10.22 4.69
C LEU A 184 -5.22 9.58 5.92
N ALA A 185 -4.06 8.92 5.78
CA ALA A 185 -3.39 8.24 6.90
C ALA A 185 -3.05 9.22 8.04
N ALA A 186 -2.46 10.37 7.72
CA ALA A 186 -2.15 11.41 8.71
C ALA A 186 -3.41 11.99 9.36
N ARG A 187 -4.47 12.20 8.57
CA ARG A 187 -5.75 12.69 9.09
C ARG A 187 -6.38 11.71 10.06
N LEU A 188 -6.37 10.40 9.75
CA LEU A 188 -6.88 9.35 10.64
C LEU A 188 -6.07 9.32 11.95
N ALA A 189 -4.75 9.28 11.86
CA ALA A 189 -3.88 9.25 13.04
C ALA A 189 -4.13 10.44 13.97
N ARG A 190 -4.19 11.68 13.43
CA ARG A 190 -4.46 12.88 14.24
C ARG A 190 -5.87 12.90 14.85
N GLN A 191 -6.87 12.44 14.10
CA GLN A 191 -8.27 12.50 14.55
C GLN A 191 -8.60 11.45 15.61
N THR A 192 -7.85 10.34 15.64
CA THR A 192 -8.15 9.21 16.53
C THR A 192 -7.08 8.95 17.59
N GLY A 193 -5.88 9.49 17.41
CA GLY A 193 -4.72 9.16 18.25
C GLY A 193 -4.18 7.75 18.03
N ALA A 194 -4.60 7.07 16.95
CA ALA A 194 -4.21 5.71 16.67
C ALA A 194 -2.70 5.56 16.47
N GLN A 195 -2.17 4.38 16.85
CA GLN A 195 -0.78 4.02 16.62
C GLN A 195 -0.54 3.74 15.14
N VAL A 196 0.57 4.23 14.60
CA VAL A 196 0.93 3.99 13.19
C VAL A 196 2.07 2.99 13.13
N LEU A 197 1.79 1.85 12.49
CA LEU A 197 2.78 0.83 12.16
C LEU A 197 2.98 0.80 10.64
N ILE A 198 4.21 0.56 10.23
CA ILE A 198 4.56 0.29 8.85
C ILE A 198 4.88 -1.20 8.70
N ALA A 199 4.47 -1.80 7.58
CA ALA A 199 4.64 -3.23 7.37
C ALA A 199 4.78 -3.59 5.90
N TYR A 200 5.39 -4.74 5.62
CA TYR A 200 5.30 -5.39 4.31
C TYR A 200 5.39 -6.91 4.46
N CYS A 201 4.83 -7.62 3.49
CA CYS A 201 4.84 -9.08 3.47
C CYS A 201 5.80 -9.57 2.39
N GLU A 202 7.00 -9.99 2.79
CA GLU A 202 8.02 -10.55 1.92
C GLU A 202 7.62 -11.94 1.43
N ARG A 203 7.80 -12.18 0.14
CA ARG A 203 7.69 -13.51 -0.47
C ARG A 203 9.06 -14.18 -0.45
N LEU A 204 9.21 -15.26 0.31
CA LEU A 204 10.48 -15.98 0.42
C LEU A 204 10.82 -16.73 -0.89
N PRO A 205 12.10 -16.82 -1.22
CA PRO A 205 12.55 -17.56 -2.39
C PRO A 205 12.16 -19.04 -2.36
N GLY A 206 12.02 -19.67 -3.54
CA GLY A 206 11.80 -21.12 -3.64
C GLY A 206 10.46 -21.61 -3.09
N GLY A 207 9.49 -20.74 -2.89
CA GLY A 207 8.17 -21.13 -2.35
C GLY A 207 8.18 -21.45 -0.86
N ARG A 208 9.19 -21.01 -0.11
CA ARG A 208 9.33 -21.25 1.34
C ARG A 208 8.32 -20.47 2.20
N GLY A 209 7.37 -19.77 1.60
CA GLY A 209 6.33 -19.04 2.31
C GLY A 209 6.54 -17.52 2.32
N TYR A 210 6.08 -16.89 3.39
CA TYR A 210 6.03 -15.44 3.53
C TYR A 210 6.45 -15.04 4.93
N VAL A 211 7.03 -13.83 5.04
CA VAL A 211 7.33 -13.17 6.31
C VAL A 211 6.70 -11.80 6.28
N THR A 212 5.93 -11.44 7.33
CA THR A 212 5.46 -10.07 7.50
C THR A 212 6.36 -9.35 8.50
N HIS A 213 6.97 -8.28 8.04
CA HIS A 213 7.84 -7.40 8.81
C HIS A 213 7.03 -6.22 9.33
N PHE A 214 7.22 -5.86 10.61
CA PHE A 214 6.55 -4.74 11.24
C PHE A 214 7.57 -3.78 11.85
N GLU A 215 7.32 -2.49 11.67
CA GLU A 215 8.12 -1.43 12.27
C GLU A 215 7.20 -0.33 12.82
N ARG A 216 7.68 0.40 13.81
CA ARG A 216 7.04 1.64 14.22
C ARG A 216 7.40 2.75 13.24
N LEU A 217 6.50 3.68 13.05
CA LEU A 217 6.88 4.95 12.45
C LEU A 217 7.83 5.67 13.41
N GLU A 218 8.98 6.12 12.92
CA GLU A 218 10.07 6.69 13.74
C GLU A 218 9.63 7.89 14.60
N ALA A 219 8.68 8.69 14.11
CA ALA A 219 8.15 9.84 14.83
C ALA A 219 6.64 9.97 14.58
N PRO A 220 5.89 10.61 15.49
CA PRO A 220 4.50 10.98 15.26
C PRO A 220 4.34 11.80 13.98
N LEU A 221 3.22 11.60 13.28
CA LEU A 221 2.94 12.34 12.05
C LEU A 221 2.74 13.83 12.34
N GLU A 222 3.43 14.68 11.58
CA GLU A 222 3.36 16.13 11.66
C GLU A 222 1.95 16.67 11.43
N GLY A 223 1.68 17.87 11.97
CA GLY A 223 0.41 18.57 11.79
C GLY A 223 0.19 19.07 10.37
N ASP A 224 1.26 19.51 9.71
CA ASP A 224 1.23 19.94 8.32
C ASP A 224 1.06 18.75 7.36
N ALA A 225 0.21 18.94 6.34
CA ALA A 225 -0.13 17.85 5.41
C ALA A 225 1.05 17.43 4.51
N VAL A 226 1.91 18.38 4.11
CA VAL A 226 3.06 18.11 3.25
C VAL A 226 4.15 17.42 4.05
N LEU A 227 4.40 17.89 5.28
CA LEU A 227 5.37 17.26 6.18
C LEU A 227 4.95 15.84 6.53
N ALA A 228 3.68 15.62 6.91
CA ALA A 228 3.16 14.29 7.20
C ALA A 228 3.21 13.34 5.99
N ALA A 229 2.87 13.83 4.81
CA ALA A 229 3.00 13.04 3.57
C ALA A 229 4.46 12.70 3.25
N THR A 230 5.38 13.62 3.52
CA THR A 230 6.83 13.41 3.36
C THR A 230 7.34 12.34 4.34
N GLN A 231 6.89 12.37 5.60
CA GLN A 231 7.23 11.33 6.60
C GLN A 231 6.72 9.96 6.14
N ILE A 232 5.46 9.87 5.69
CA ILE A 232 4.89 8.62 5.16
C ILE A 232 5.67 8.13 3.96
N ASN A 233 5.98 9.01 2.99
CA ASN A 233 6.77 8.65 1.82
C ASN A 233 8.15 8.10 2.20
N ARG A 234 8.86 8.75 3.12
CA ARG A 234 10.17 8.28 3.63
C ARG A 234 10.07 6.91 4.29
N ALA A 235 9.02 6.68 5.10
CA ALA A 235 8.77 5.39 5.70
C ALA A 235 8.54 4.30 4.62
N MET A 236 7.73 4.59 3.59
CA MET A 236 7.53 3.67 2.47
C MET A 236 8.82 3.43 1.68
N GLU A 237 9.63 4.46 1.46
CA GLU A 237 10.96 4.32 0.82
C GLU A 237 11.87 3.41 1.65
N GLY A 238 11.88 3.53 2.97
CA GLY A 238 12.62 2.66 3.89
C GLY A 238 12.27 1.20 3.69
N LEU A 239 10.96 0.86 3.71
CA LEU A 239 10.49 -0.50 3.47
C LEU A 239 10.84 -1.01 2.06
N ILE A 240 10.69 -0.17 1.03
CA ILE A 240 11.03 -0.53 -0.35
C ILE A 240 12.51 -0.84 -0.48
N ARG A 241 13.39 -0.10 0.21
CA ARG A 241 14.84 -0.35 0.20
C ARG A 241 15.25 -1.67 0.85
N GLN A 242 14.46 -2.20 1.78
CA GLN A 242 14.72 -3.52 2.38
C GLN A 242 14.44 -4.66 1.39
N CYS A 243 13.47 -4.51 0.48
CA CYS A 243 13.10 -5.56 -0.48
C CYS A 243 12.78 -4.99 -1.89
N PRO A 244 13.70 -4.22 -2.53
CA PRO A 244 13.43 -3.50 -3.76
C PRO A 244 13.07 -4.41 -4.93
N GLN A 245 13.51 -5.67 -4.89
CA GLN A 245 13.19 -6.69 -5.90
C GLN A 245 11.75 -7.20 -5.84
N GLN A 246 10.93 -6.75 -4.87
CA GLN A 246 9.51 -7.12 -4.80
C GLN A 246 8.54 -5.92 -4.89
N TYR A 247 9.04 -4.70 -5.09
CA TYR A 247 8.20 -3.51 -5.24
C TYR A 247 7.60 -3.40 -6.65
N LEU A 248 6.38 -2.84 -6.73
CA LEU A 248 5.66 -2.65 -8.00
C LEU A 248 6.17 -1.41 -8.77
N TRP A 249 7.42 -1.43 -9.25
CA TRP A 249 8.06 -0.32 -9.97
C TRP A 249 7.30 0.17 -11.21
N GLY A 250 6.44 -0.67 -11.81
CA GLY A 250 5.70 -0.33 -13.03
C GLY A 250 4.50 0.62 -12.82
N TYR A 251 4.13 0.94 -11.59
CA TYR A 251 3.05 1.89 -11.32
C TYR A 251 3.46 3.32 -11.69
N ALA A 252 2.51 4.11 -12.22
CA ALA A 252 2.75 5.51 -12.59
C ALA A 252 2.69 6.42 -11.33
N ARG A 253 3.66 6.29 -10.42
CA ARG A 253 3.67 6.98 -9.11
C ARG A 253 3.70 8.51 -9.25
N TYR A 254 4.38 9.02 -10.26
CA TYR A 254 4.59 10.45 -10.51
C TYR A 254 3.59 11.06 -11.49
N LYS A 255 2.52 10.34 -11.80
CA LYS A 255 1.43 10.92 -12.61
C LYS A 255 0.66 11.95 -11.79
N ARG A 256 0.11 12.94 -12.48
CA ARG A 256 -0.86 13.86 -11.89
C ARG A 256 -2.21 13.17 -11.66
N PRO A 257 -2.95 13.55 -10.61
CA PRO A 257 -4.35 13.17 -10.50
C PRO A 257 -5.13 13.71 -11.70
N ARG A 258 -6.21 13.00 -12.06
CA ARG A 258 -7.07 13.44 -13.15
C ARG A 258 -7.81 14.71 -12.70
N GLY A 259 -7.80 15.74 -13.54
CA GLY A 259 -8.48 17.02 -13.28
C GLY A 259 -7.52 18.18 -12.91
N GLN A 260 -6.29 17.89 -12.50
CA GLN A 260 -5.31 18.96 -12.25
C GLN A 260 -4.73 19.54 -13.54
N ALA A 261 -4.77 20.88 -13.68
CA ALA A 261 -4.07 21.61 -14.73
C ALA A 261 -2.53 21.40 -14.68
N PRO A 262 -1.80 21.57 -15.79
CA PRO A 262 -0.34 21.53 -15.81
C PRO A 262 0.27 22.51 -14.80
N LEU A 263 1.32 22.08 -14.05
CA LEU A 263 2.12 23.01 -13.24
C LEU A 263 2.71 24.04 -14.18
N GLY A 264 2.34 25.32 -14.04
CA GLY A 264 2.74 26.40 -14.94
C GLY A 264 1.61 27.07 -15.71
N ALA A 265 0.39 26.53 -15.73
CA ALA A 265 -0.75 27.20 -16.37
C ALA A 265 -1.28 28.39 -15.57
N ALA A 266 -0.96 28.50 -14.28
CA ALA A 266 -1.45 29.58 -13.40
C ALA A 266 -0.65 30.91 -13.51
N VAL A 267 0.42 30.97 -14.32
CA VAL A 267 1.24 32.19 -14.45
C VAL A 267 0.85 33.03 -15.69
N ALA A 268 0.01 32.51 -16.59
CA ALA A 268 -0.34 33.17 -17.84
C ALA A 268 -1.62 34.04 -17.79
N GLU A 269 -2.42 34.01 -16.74
CA GLU A 269 -3.66 34.78 -16.62
C GLU A 269 -3.54 36.08 -15.80
N GLY A 270 -2.34 36.43 -15.32
CA GLY A 270 -2.09 37.65 -14.54
C GLY A 270 -1.36 38.77 -15.28
N ALA A 271 -1.15 38.66 -16.61
CA ALA A 271 -0.45 39.67 -17.43
C ALA A 271 -1.25 39.94 -18.71
N ALA A 272 -2.44 40.51 -18.57
CA ALA A 272 -3.14 41.21 -19.64
C ALA A 272 -3.92 42.37 -19.05
#